data_a2b8718dfe7d3533a6a6decaa1bf284c
#
_entry.id   a2b8718dfe7d3533a6a6decaa1bf284c
#
_cell.length_a   1.000
_cell.length_b   1.000
_cell.length_c   1.000
_cell.angle_alpha   90.00
_cell.angle_beta   90.00
_cell.angle_gamma   90.00
#
_symmetry.space_group_name_H-M   'P 1'
#
loop_
_entity.id
_entity.type
_entity.pdbx_description
1 polymer ?
#
loop_
_entity_poly.entity_id
_entity_poly.type
_entity_poly.pdbx_seq_one_letter_code
_entity_poly.pdbx_strand_id
1 'polypeptide(L)'
;MARRYLFTSESVTEGHPDKICDQVSDSILDELISQDPDSRVAVEAMTTTGIVFVAGEVTSNAKIDAQNVVRKTLKNIGYNGLKHGFDGNSCSVLTSIHEQSPDISMGVSKNENGIQGAGDQGLMFGYATSETAELMPMPITLAHKLTMKLAKEKKKKTLDWMGPDGKSQVSVIYEDSVPKKIDTVVVSTQHTEDISISQVREEVISKVIKPICDNLINDSTKFLVNPTGRFVIGGPVGDTGLTGRKIIADTYGGMGRHGGGAFSGKDPSKVDRSACYMARYIAKNIVASGIASKCEVQLAYAIGVAEPVSIMVDTFNTGKIDEEKIEAQVREIFDTTPLGIIETLRLKRPIYTKTAAYGHFGRNEPDFTCEKIAKSGSF
;
A
#
# COMPACT_ATOMS: atom_id res chain seq x y z
N MET A 1 21.38 1.51 -29.66
CA MET A 1 22.19 1.38 -28.42
C MET A 1 21.25 0.96 -27.30
N ALA A 2 21.67 0.01 -26.46
CA ALA A 2 20.93 -0.40 -25.29
C ALA A 2 20.71 0.81 -24.36
N ARG A 3 19.46 1.06 -23.96
CA ARG A 3 19.16 2.15 -23.04
C ARG A 3 19.48 1.72 -21.62
N ARG A 4 20.46 2.38 -21.00
CA ARG A 4 20.78 2.21 -19.57
C ARG A 4 20.27 3.38 -18.77
N TYR A 5 19.56 3.09 -17.65
CA TYR A 5 19.04 4.10 -16.74
C TYR A 5 18.93 3.57 -15.32
N LEU A 6 18.79 4.48 -14.36
CA LEU A 6 18.45 4.18 -12.97
C LEU A 6 16.96 4.40 -12.76
N PHE A 7 16.32 3.48 -12.04
CA PHE A 7 14.98 3.68 -11.51
C PHE A 7 14.98 3.50 -10.00
N THR A 8 14.30 4.39 -9.29
CA THR A 8 14.34 4.46 -7.83
C THR A 8 12.94 4.43 -7.26
N SER A 9 12.73 3.59 -6.24
CA SER A 9 11.51 3.58 -5.44
C SER A 9 11.84 3.65 -3.96
N GLU A 10 10.89 4.14 -3.17
CA GLU A 10 11.00 4.25 -1.73
C GLU A 10 9.87 3.54 -0.99
N SER A 11 10.11 3.18 0.25
CA SER A 11 9.14 2.66 1.19
C SER A 11 9.40 3.18 2.59
N VAL A 12 8.39 3.07 3.46
CA VAL A 12 8.49 3.49 4.86
C VAL A 12 8.02 2.36 5.78
N THR A 13 8.49 2.39 7.03
CA THR A 13 8.06 1.42 8.04
C THR A 13 6.63 1.71 8.52
N GLU A 14 6.03 0.74 9.20
CA GLU A 14 4.73 0.89 9.87
C GLU A 14 4.71 2.01 10.93
N GLY A 15 5.87 2.42 11.45
CA GLY A 15 5.99 3.50 12.43
C GLY A 15 6.19 4.89 11.84
N HIS A 16 6.26 5.03 10.51
CA HIS A 16 6.28 6.34 9.87
C HIS A 16 4.93 7.06 10.10
N PRO A 17 4.92 8.39 10.37
CA PRO A 17 3.68 9.11 10.71
C PRO A 17 2.52 8.91 9.73
N ASP A 18 2.75 9.01 8.43
CA ASP A 18 1.70 8.77 7.43
C ASP A 18 1.20 7.31 7.48
N LYS A 19 2.09 6.33 7.70
CA LYS A 19 1.70 4.93 7.80
C LYS A 19 1.01 4.57 9.11
N ILE A 20 1.27 5.29 10.18
CA ILE A 20 0.46 5.23 11.41
C ILE A 20 -0.98 5.60 11.07
N CYS A 21 -1.18 6.72 10.35
CA CYS A 21 -2.52 7.19 9.97
C CYS A 21 -3.25 6.19 9.07
N ASP A 22 -2.59 5.64 8.07
CA ASP A 22 -3.15 4.60 7.20
C ASP A 22 -3.58 3.36 8.02
N GLN A 23 -2.74 2.89 8.93
CA GLN A 23 -3.06 1.74 9.78
C GLN A 23 -4.19 2.03 10.77
N VAL A 24 -4.26 3.25 11.31
CA VAL A 24 -5.37 3.67 12.19
C VAL A 24 -6.68 3.66 11.42
N SER A 25 -6.72 4.27 10.24
CA SER A 25 -7.90 4.34 9.39
C SER A 25 -8.38 2.94 8.97
N ASP A 26 -7.48 2.06 8.56
CA ASP A 26 -7.81 0.69 8.18
C ASP A 26 -8.14 -0.22 9.38
N SER A 27 -7.59 0.05 10.56
CA SER A 27 -7.98 -0.68 11.78
C SER A 27 -9.42 -0.35 12.22
N ILE A 28 -9.84 0.90 12.04
CA ILE A 28 -11.23 1.31 12.28
C ILE A 28 -12.15 0.65 11.25
N LEU A 29 -11.77 0.64 9.97
CA LEU A 29 -12.51 -0.04 8.92
C LEU A 29 -12.66 -1.54 9.22
N ASP A 30 -11.59 -2.23 9.57
CA ASP A 30 -11.62 -3.66 9.89
C ASP A 30 -12.51 -3.97 11.10
N GLU A 31 -12.47 -3.14 12.14
CA GLU A 31 -13.31 -3.31 13.33
C GLU A 31 -14.80 -3.16 12.99
N LEU A 32 -15.15 -2.19 12.12
CA LEU A 32 -16.52 -1.98 11.65
C LEU A 32 -17.00 -3.15 10.77
N ILE A 33 -16.23 -3.53 9.74
CA ILE A 33 -16.60 -4.61 8.81
C ILE A 33 -16.67 -5.97 9.51
N SER A 34 -15.88 -6.20 10.56
CA SER A 34 -15.93 -7.45 11.32
C SER A 34 -17.29 -7.69 11.99
N GLN A 35 -18.00 -6.61 12.37
CA GLN A 35 -19.32 -6.66 13.03
C GLN A 35 -20.45 -6.43 12.02
N ASP A 36 -20.23 -5.60 11.01
CA ASP A 36 -21.21 -5.29 9.96
C ASP A 36 -20.47 -5.22 8.60
N PRO A 37 -20.50 -6.32 7.80
CA PRO A 37 -19.85 -6.38 6.50
C PRO A 37 -20.37 -5.35 5.47
N ASP A 38 -21.52 -4.75 5.72
CA ASP A 38 -22.13 -3.73 4.87
C ASP A 38 -21.81 -2.29 5.32
N SER A 39 -20.95 -2.13 6.32
CA SER A 39 -20.49 -0.82 6.79
C SER A 39 -19.99 0.04 5.65
N ARG A 40 -20.45 1.31 5.62
CA ARG A 40 -19.92 2.36 4.76
C ARG A 40 -18.97 3.22 5.56
N VAL A 41 -17.72 3.30 5.12
CA VAL A 41 -16.65 3.91 5.88
C VAL A 41 -15.79 4.78 4.97
N ALA A 42 -15.59 6.01 5.39
CA ALA A 42 -14.61 6.93 4.83
C ALA A 42 -13.96 7.65 6.02
N VAL A 43 -12.89 7.07 6.56
CA VAL A 43 -12.23 7.56 7.77
C VAL A 43 -10.79 7.90 7.47
N GLU A 44 -10.38 9.08 7.88
CA GLU A 44 -9.03 9.59 7.77
C GLU A 44 -8.45 9.87 9.15
N ALA A 45 -7.14 9.81 9.27
CA ALA A 45 -6.42 10.13 10.49
C ALA A 45 -5.31 11.14 10.23
N MET A 46 -5.01 11.92 11.25
CA MET A 46 -3.85 12.79 11.33
C MET A 46 -3.14 12.53 12.65
N THR A 47 -1.82 12.51 12.64
CA THR A 47 -1.01 12.41 13.86
C THR A 47 0.13 13.41 13.85
N THR A 48 0.40 13.96 15.02
CA THR A 48 1.58 14.81 15.30
C THR A 48 1.97 14.63 16.76
N THR A 49 2.86 15.49 17.30
CA THR A 49 3.33 15.38 18.68
C THR A 49 2.19 15.24 19.69
N GLY A 50 2.13 14.09 20.35
CA GLY A 50 1.20 13.83 21.47
C GLY A 50 -0.27 13.62 21.10
N ILE A 51 -0.65 13.59 19.81
CA ILE A 51 -2.05 13.52 19.39
C ILE A 51 -2.27 12.61 18.17
N VAL A 52 -3.40 11.93 18.16
CA VAL A 52 -4.02 11.34 16.97
C VAL A 52 -5.43 11.89 16.84
N PHE A 53 -5.76 12.44 15.69
CA PHE A 53 -7.10 12.89 15.32
C PHE A 53 -7.67 11.99 14.25
N VAL A 54 -8.91 11.53 14.44
CA VAL A 54 -9.63 10.67 13.49
C VAL A 54 -10.92 11.39 13.11
N ALA A 55 -11.16 11.52 11.81
CA ALA A 55 -12.36 12.16 11.29
C ALA A 55 -12.90 11.39 10.09
N GLY A 56 -14.19 11.58 9.79
CA GLY A 56 -14.80 10.99 8.60
C GLY A 56 -16.25 10.59 8.79
N GLU A 57 -16.75 9.83 7.82
CA GLU A 57 -18.13 9.41 7.76
C GLU A 57 -18.24 7.88 7.88
N VAL A 58 -19.18 7.44 8.73
CA VAL A 58 -19.49 6.02 8.95
C VAL A 58 -20.98 5.81 9.00
N THR A 59 -21.48 4.90 8.18
CA THR A 59 -22.84 4.35 8.29
C THR A 59 -22.71 2.85 8.53
N SER A 60 -23.08 2.40 9.74
CA SER A 60 -22.88 1.01 10.17
C SER A 60 -23.82 0.68 11.34
N ASN A 61 -24.21 -0.59 11.44
CA ASN A 61 -24.85 -1.13 12.64
C ASN A 61 -23.84 -1.52 13.74
N ALA A 62 -22.55 -1.52 13.41
CA ALA A 62 -21.48 -1.84 14.34
C ALA A 62 -21.28 -0.74 15.40
N LYS A 63 -20.82 -1.15 16.57
CA LYS A 63 -20.44 -0.22 17.66
C LYS A 63 -18.98 -0.44 17.99
N ILE A 64 -18.19 0.61 17.86
CA ILE A 64 -16.75 0.55 18.12
C ILE A 64 -16.33 1.59 19.15
N ASP A 65 -15.28 1.29 19.89
CA ASP A 65 -14.50 2.25 20.64
C ASP A 65 -13.29 2.67 19.80
N ALA A 66 -13.46 3.74 19.02
CA ALA A 66 -12.43 4.23 18.11
C ALA A 66 -11.14 4.59 18.85
N GLN A 67 -11.21 5.13 20.08
CA GLN A 67 -10.03 5.45 20.87
C GLN A 67 -9.24 4.19 21.23
N ASN A 68 -9.92 3.13 21.62
CA ASN A 68 -9.26 1.86 21.94
C ASN A 68 -8.63 1.21 20.70
N VAL A 69 -9.29 1.27 19.53
CA VAL A 69 -8.73 0.81 18.25
C VAL A 69 -7.45 1.56 17.92
N VAL A 70 -7.45 2.89 18.00
CA VAL A 70 -6.25 3.72 17.78
C VAL A 70 -5.12 3.31 18.71
N ARG A 71 -5.38 3.22 20.02
CA ARG A 71 -4.35 2.85 21.02
C ARG A 71 -3.76 1.47 20.77
N LYS A 72 -4.60 0.49 20.44
CA LYS A 72 -4.18 -0.86 20.09
C LYS A 72 -3.28 -0.86 18.85
N THR A 73 -3.63 -0.10 17.82
CA THR A 73 -2.84 0.03 16.59
C THR A 73 -1.47 0.63 16.89
N LEU A 74 -1.41 1.74 17.63
CA LEU A 74 -0.14 2.37 18.02
C LEU A 74 0.79 1.44 18.81
N LYS A 75 0.23 0.66 19.74
CA LYS A 75 1.00 -0.33 20.52
C LYS A 75 1.55 -1.45 19.63
N ASN A 76 0.77 -1.95 18.69
CA ASN A 76 1.18 -3.01 17.77
C ASN A 76 2.33 -2.56 16.85
N ILE A 77 2.33 -1.27 16.46
CA ILE A 77 3.43 -0.64 15.73
C ILE A 77 4.69 -0.55 16.58
N GLY A 78 4.54 -0.38 17.89
CA GLY A 78 5.66 -0.29 18.83
C GLY A 78 5.80 1.05 19.55
N TYR A 79 4.77 1.90 19.51
CA TYR A 79 4.66 3.11 20.32
C TYR A 79 3.98 2.77 21.67
N ASN A 80 4.68 2.03 22.51
CA ASN A 80 4.19 1.49 23.78
C ASN A 80 4.98 2.00 24.98
N GLY A 81 5.38 3.27 24.96
CA GLY A 81 6.11 3.99 25.99
C GLY A 81 6.82 5.19 25.41
N LEU A 82 7.30 6.08 26.29
CA LEU A 82 7.91 7.36 25.93
C LEU A 82 9.35 7.28 25.37
N LYS A 83 9.92 6.07 25.23
CA LYS A 83 11.29 5.88 24.72
C LYS A 83 11.58 6.63 23.41
N HIS A 84 10.56 6.78 22.55
CA HIS A 84 10.66 7.46 21.26
C HIS A 84 9.85 8.77 21.19
N GLY A 85 9.49 9.33 22.37
CA GLY A 85 8.78 10.60 22.48
C GLY A 85 7.28 10.56 22.17
N PHE A 86 6.74 9.43 21.70
CA PHE A 86 5.33 9.22 21.42
C PHE A 86 4.85 7.90 22.03
N ASP A 87 3.71 7.92 22.72
CA ASP A 87 3.19 6.75 23.42
C ASP A 87 1.69 6.56 23.17
N GLY A 88 1.32 5.42 22.64
CA GLY A 88 -0.06 5.04 22.35
C GLY A 88 -0.94 4.90 23.62
N ASN A 89 -0.37 4.82 24.83
CA ASN A 89 -1.14 4.81 26.07
C ASN A 89 -1.58 6.19 26.52
N SER A 90 -0.71 7.19 26.34
CA SER A 90 -0.86 8.54 26.92
C SER A 90 -1.15 9.64 25.90
N CYS A 91 -0.97 9.41 24.58
CA CYS A 91 -1.32 10.40 23.57
C CYS A 91 -2.81 10.77 23.62
N SER A 92 -3.13 12.01 23.25
CA SER A 92 -4.51 12.42 23.04
C SER A 92 -5.09 11.74 21.81
N VAL A 93 -6.30 11.20 21.92
CA VAL A 93 -7.05 10.65 20.78
C VAL A 93 -8.36 11.42 20.67
N LEU A 94 -8.49 12.20 19.61
CA LEU A 94 -9.69 12.95 19.28
C LEU A 94 -10.42 12.28 18.11
N THR A 95 -11.75 12.27 18.17
CA THR A 95 -12.58 11.67 17.12
C THR A 95 -13.69 12.64 16.70
N SER A 96 -13.92 12.74 15.38
CA SER A 96 -15.02 13.47 14.77
C SER A 96 -15.57 12.60 13.64
N ILE A 97 -16.41 11.64 14.01
CA ILE A 97 -17.01 10.68 13.07
C ILE A 97 -18.51 10.96 13.02
N HIS A 98 -19.04 11.12 11.81
CA HIS A 98 -20.44 11.43 11.54
C HIS A 98 -21.07 10.38 10.64
N GLU A 99 -22.41 10.39 10.53
CA GLU A 99 -23.11 9.59 9.51
C GLU A 99 -22.89 10.18 8.11
N GLN A 100 -22.85 9.30 7.11
CA GLN A 100 -22.71 9.72 5.70
C GLN A 100 -23.95 10.53 5.25
N SER A 101 -23.71 11.57 4.45
CA SER A 101 -24.77 12.37 3.83
C SER A 101 -25.76 11.49 3.04
N PRO A 102 -27.09 11.71 3.19
CA PRO A 102 -28.10 11.01 2.40
C PRO A 102 -27.89 11.17 0.87
N ASP A 103 -27.41 12.33 0.43
CA ASP A 103 -27.17 12.63 -1.00
C ASP A 103 -26.09 11.75 -1.61
N ILE A 104 -25.02 11.48 -0.84
CA ILE A 104 -23.95 10.57 -1.27
C ILE A 104 -24.45 9.11 -1.24
N SER A 105 -25.27 8.75 -0.25
CA SER A 105 -25.78 7.39 -0.11
C SER A 105 -26.68 6.94 -1.27
N MET A 106 -27.38 7.85 -1.93
CA MET A 106 -28.22 7.54 -3.10
C MET A 106 -27.42 7.01 -4.29
N GLY A 107 -26.21 7.52 -4.53
CA GLY A 107 -25.36 7.09 -5.65
C GLY A 107 -24.71 5.71 -5.47
N VAL A 108 -24.60 5.23 -4.22
CA VAL A 108 -23.90 3.99 -3.86
C VAL A 108 -24.82 2.87 -3.39
N SER A 109 -26.11 3.17 -3.20
CA SER A 109 -27.12 2.17 -2.84
C SER A 109 -27.54 1.34 -4.06
N LYS A 110 -27.90 0.09 -3.84
CA LYS A 110 -28.47 -0.74 -4.91
C LYS A 110 -29.79 -0.10 -5.36
N ASN A 111 -29.95 0.10 -6.68
CA ASN A 111 -31.22 0.52 -7.24
C ASN A 111 -32.27 -0.62 -7.19
N GLU A 112 -33.50 -0.35 -7.64
CA GLU A 112 -34.61 -1.33 -7.68
C GLU A 112 -34.26 -2.61 -8.46
N ASN A 113 -33.30 -2.55 -9.38
CA ASN A 113 -32.81 -3.69 -10.15
C ASN A 113 -31.58 -4.39 -9.50
N GLY A 114 -31.20 -4.01 -8.29
CA GLY A 114 -30.07 -4.58 -7.57
C GLY A 114 -28.69 -4.11 -8.06
N ILE A 115 -28.64 -3.15 -8.97
CA ILE A 115 -27.39 -2.59 -9.52
C ILE A 115 -26.85 -1.54 -8.56
N GLN A 116 -25.56 -1.64 -8.23
CA GLN A 116 -24.81 -0.66 -7.45
C GLN A 116 -23.90 0.14 -8.37
N GLY A 117 -24.10 1.44 -8.45
CA GLY A 117 -23.24 2.36 -9.18
C GLY A 117 -21.92 2.65 -8.43
N ALA A 118 -20.97 3.22 -9.13
CA ALA A 118 -19.74 3.73 -8.53
C ALA A 118 -20.05 4.91 -7.59
N GLY A 119 -19.42 4.92 -6.42
CA GLY A 119 -19.64 5.95 -5.40
C GLY A 119 -18.98 7.29 -5.71
N ASP A 120 -18.12 7.33 -6.70
CA ASP A 120 -17.45 8.53 -7.18
C ASP A 120 -17.01 8.34 -8.64
N GLN A 121 -16.68 9.45 -9.28
CA GLN A 121 -15.90 9.44 -10.52
C GLN A 121 -14.43 9.20 -10.20
N GLY A 122 -13.68 8.66 -11.16
CA GLY A 122 -12.24 8.52 -11.00
C GLY A 122 -11.61 7.59 -12.02
N LEU A 123 -10.29 7.55 -12.00
CA LEU A 123 -9.48 6.64 -12.80
C LEU A 123 -8.52 5.87 -11.90
N MET A 124 -8.43 4.57 -12.11
CA MET A 124 -7.69 3.64 -11.26
C MET A 124 -6.74 2.82 -12.12
N PHE A 125 -5.55 2.57 -11.61
CA PHE A 125 -4.52 1.83 -12.35
C PHE A 125 -4.12 0.55 -11.62
N GLY A 126 -3.90 -0.50 -12.43
CA GLY A 126 -3.21 -1.71 -12.03
C GLY A 126 -1.98 -1.92 -12.89
N TYR A 127 -0.90 -2.42 -12.30
CA TYR A 127 0.35 -2.70 -13.01
C TYR A 127 0.91 -4.06 -12.62
N ALA A 128 1.55 -4.73 -13.56
CA ALA A 128 2.31 -5.95 -13.32
C ALA A 128 3.51 -6.02 -14.27
N THR A 129 4.58 -6.66 -13.83
CA THR A 129 5.80 -6.90 -14.62
C THR A 129 6.46 -8.19 -14.17
N SER A 130 7.07 -8.92 -15.10
CA SER A 130 7.79 -10.17 -14.83
C SER A 130 9.16 -9.98 -14.16
N GLU A 131 9.42 -8.81 -13.58
CA GLU A 131 10.72 -8.49 -12.95
C GLU A 131 10.98 -9.26 -11.64
N THR A 132 9.93 -9.63 -10.92
CA THR A 132 10.00 -10.35 -9.65
C THR A 132 8.98 -11.49 -9.60
N ALA A 133 9.14 -12.43 -8.69
CA ALA A 133 8.19 -13.54 -8.50
C ALA A 133 6.78 -13.05 -8.12
N GLU A 134 6.70 -11.91 -7.45
CA GLU A 134 5.47 -11.25 -7.08
C GLU A 134 4.78 -10.54 -8.26
N LEU A 135 5.42 -10.52 -9.44
CA LEU A 135 5.03 -9.75 -10.63
C LEU A 135 4.91 -8.25 -10.32
N MET A 136 5.88 -7.73 -9.60
CA MET A 136 6.01 -6.33 -9.18
C MET A 136 7.33 -5.73 -9.70
N PRO A 137 7.41 -4.39 -9.82
CA PRO A 137 8.68 -3.72 -10.09
C PRO A 137 9.72 -4.01 -9.01
N MET A 138 10.96 -4.30 -9.42
CA MET A 138 12.04 -4.67 -8.51
C MET A 138 12.36 -3.58 -7.47
N PRO A 139 12.47 -2.27 -7.82
CA PRO A 139 12.86 -1.26 -6.84
C PRO A 139 11.90 -1.15 -5.65
N ILE A 140 10.56 -1.12 -5.91
CA ILE A 140 9.57 -1.02 -4.82
C ILE A 140 9.51 -2.33 -4.01
N THR A 141 9.63 -3.48 -4.65
CA THR A 141 9.65 -4.77 -3.96
C THR A 141 10.82 -4.85 -2.97
N LEU A 142 12.01 -4.41 -3.37
CA LEU A 142 13.18 -4.37 -2.50
C LEU A 142 13.01 -3.34 -1.37
N ALA A 143 12.50 -2.15 -1.70
CA ALA A 143 12.24 -1.11 -0.71
C ALA A 143 11.25 -1.60 0.38
N HIS A 144 10.17 -2.27 0.01
CA HIS A 144 9.25 -2.88 0.96
C HIS A 144 9.91 -3.97 1.80
N LYS A 145 10.65 -4.89 1.16
CA LYS A 145 11.37 -5.95 1.89
C LYS A 145 12.36 -5.40 2.92
N LEU A 146 13.03 -4.29 2.62
CA LEU A 146 13.93 -3.61 3.56
C LEU A 146 13.18 -3.02 4.76
N THR A 147 12.09 -2.28 4.55
CA THR A 147 11.30 -1.70 5.65
C THR A 147 10.58 -2.76 6.48
N MET A 148 10.08 -3.83 5.87
CA MET A 148 9.56 -5.00 6.59
C MET A 148 10.64 -5.67 7.44
N LYS A 149 11.86 -5.79 6.92
CA LYS A 149 13.00 -6.38 7.66
C LYS A 149 13.38 -5.52 8.86
N LEU A 150 13.44 -4.18 8.70
CA LEU A 150 13.65 -3.24 9.81
C LEU A 150 12.63 -3.46 10.93
N ALA A 151 11.34 -3.41 10.61
CA ALA A 151 10.28 -3.61 11.60
C ALA A 151 10.36 -5.00 12.27
N LYS A 152 10.67 -6.04 11.49
CA LYS A 152 10.84 -7.41 12.03
C LYS A 152 12.00 -7.51 13.01
N GLU A 153 13.15 -6.91 12.70
CA GLU A 153 14.32 -6.95 13.61
C GLU A 153 14.07 -6.14 14.88
N LYS A 154 13.37 -5.00 14.78
CA LYS A 154 12.90 -4.24 15.94
C LYS A 154 11.98 -5.07 16.83
N LYS A 155 10.91 -5.66 16.24
CA LYS A 155 9.93 -6.48 17.02
C LYS A 155 10.56 -7.69 17.67
N LYS A 156 11.58 -8.29 17.05
CA LYS A 156 12.39 -9.38 17.62
C LYS A 156 13.40 -8.93 18.67
N LYS A 157 13.59 -7.62 18.85
CA LYS A 157 14.63 -7.02 19.71
C LYS A 157 16.07 -7.43 19.31
N THR A 158 16.29 -7.83 18.06
CA THR A 158 17.61 -8.11 17.50
C THR A 158 18.39 -6.80 17.29
N LEU A 159 17.66 -5.70 17.05
CA LEU A 159 18.12 -4.32 16.98
C LEU A 159 17.30 -3.52 18.00
N ASP A 160 17.59 -3.65 19.27
CA ASP A 160 16.82 -3.08 20.39
C ASP A 160 16.94 -1.55 20.54
N TRP A 161 17.99 -1.00 19.93
CA TRP A 161 18.20 0.44 19.81
C TRP A 161 17.30 1.11 18.76
N MET A 162 16.64 0.34 17.87
CA MET A 162 15.79 0.92 16.82
C MET A 162 14.50 1.50 17.35
N GLY A 163 14.11 2.67 16.80
CA GLY A 163 12.76 3.21 16.90
C GLY A 163 11.80 2.62 15.85
N PRO A 164 10.50 2.94 15.94
CA PRO A 164 9.51 2.44 14.99
C PRO A 164 9.60 3.09 13.59
N ASP A 165 10.09 4.33 13.51
CA ASP A 165 10.15 5.11 12.28
C ASP A 165 11.37 4.76 11.45
N GLY A 166 11.17 4.66 10.14
CA GLY A 166 12.25 4.40 9.19
C GLY A 166 11.79 4.44 7.75
N LYS A 167 12.75 4.60 6.86
CA LYS A 167 12.55 4.68 5.42
C LYS A 167 13.60 3.85 4.70
N SER A 168 13.25 3.37 3.51
CA SER A 168 14.19 2.78 2.56
C SER A 168 14.00 3.38 1.18
N GLN A 169 15.06 3.41 0.39
CA GLN A 169 15.04 3.76 -1.02
C GLN A 169 16.03 2.88 -1.76
N VAL A 170 15.63 2.34 -2.91
CA VAL A 170 16.47 1.47 -3.73
C VAL A 170 16.52 1.98 -5.16
N SER A 171 17.73 2.21 -5.66
CA SER A 171 18.01 2.57 -7.05
C SER A 171 18.54 1.35 -7.79
N VAL A 172 17.82 0.90 -8.81
CA VAL A 172 18.16 -0.27 -9.64
C VAL A 172 18.62 0.19 -11.01
N ILE A 173 19.68 -0.42 -11.51
CA ILE A 173 20.17 -0.22 -12.88
C ILE A 173 19.34 -1.09 -13.80
N TYR A 174 18.75 -0.47 -14.83
CA TYR A 174 18.03 -1.11 -15.93
C TYR A 174 18.86 -1.04 -17.20
N GLU A 175 18.86 -2.14 -17.96
CA GLU A 175 19.38 -2.21 -19.32
C GLU A 175 18.29 -2.81 -20.21
N ASP A 176 17.87 -2.05 -21.23
CA ASP A 176 16.74 -2.41 -22.11
C ASP A 176 15.47 -2.83 -21.33
N SER A 177 15.13 -2.04 -20.32
CA SER A 177 13.97 -2.28 -19.43
C SER A 177 14.06 -3.56 -18.59
N VAL A 178 15.21 -4.19 -18.48
CA VAL A 178 15.46 -5.34 -17.62
C VAL A 178 16.29 -4.90 -16.42
N PRO A 179 15.84 -5.16 -15.18
CA PRO A 179 16.62 -4.85 -13.98
C PRO A 179 17.88 -5.72 -13.92
N LYS A 180 19.03 -5.14 -13.58
CA LYS A 180 20.33 -5.86 -13.56
C LYS A 180 20.92 -5.95 -12.16
N LYS A 181 21.13 -4.82 -11.50
CA LYS A 181 21.75 -4.76 -10.17
C LYS A 181 21.36 -3.48 -9.44
N ILE A 182 21.62 -3.46 -8.16
CA ILE A 182 21.39 -2.29 -7.31
C ILE A 182 22.60 -1.34 -7.43
N ASP A 183 22.34 -0.07 -7.71
CA ASP A 183 23.32 1.01 -7.65
C ASP A 183 23.45 1.55 -6.23
N THR A 184 22.31 1.91 -5.60
CA THR A 184 22.32 2.57 -4.30
C THR A 184 21.16 2.04 -3.44
N VAL A 185 21.47 1.78 -2.17
CA VAL A 185 20.47 1.51 -1.12
C VAL A 185 20.58 2.61 -0.07
N VAL A 186 19.48 3.31 0.19
CA VAL A 186 19.36 4.27 1.28
C VAL A 186 18.46 3.66 2.35
N VAL A 187 18.91 3.70 3.60
CA VAL A 187 18.08 3.33 4.78
C VAL A 187 18.22 4.41 5.82
N SER A 188 17.10 4.98 6.24
CA SER A 188 17.03 5.85 7.41
C SER A 188 16.20 5.16 8.49
N THR A 189 16.76 5.00 9.67
CA THR A 189 16.08 4.35 10.79
C THR A 189 16.26 5.14 12.07
N GLN A 190 15.17 5.34 12.79
CA GLN A 190 15.18 5.96 14.11
C GLN A 190 15.98 5.10 15.09
N HIS A 191 16.76 5.74 15.95
CA HIS A 191 17.62 5.05 16.91
C HIS A 191 17.64 5.78 18.28
N THR A 192 18.07 5.08 19.32
CA THR A 192 18.30 5.66 20.65
C THR A 192 19.59 6.49 20.66
N GLU A 193 19.75 7.37 21.65
CA GLU A 193 20.93 8.27 21.75
C GLU A 193 22.22 7.55 22.09
N ASP A 194 22.14 6.41 22.74
CA ASP A 194 23.24 5.65 23.31
C ASP A 194 24.01 4.78 22.29
N ILE A 195 23.52 4.68 21.06
CA ILE A 195 24.22 3.95 19.99
C ILE A 195 25.04 4.86 19.09
N SER A 196 26.24 4.43 18.70
CA SER A 196 27.05 5.15 17.73
C SER A 196 26.51 5.00 16.31
N ILE A 197 26.64 6.03 15.49
CA ILE A 197 26.19 5.99 14.08
C ILE A 197 26.96 4.97 13.25
N SER A 198 28.22 4.69 13.57
CA SER A 198 29.01 3.63 12.94
C SER A 198 28.44 2.25 13.20
N GLN A 199 28.01 1.97 14.43
CA GLN A 199 27.35 0.72 14.79
C GLN A 199 25.98 0.59 14.09
N VAL A 200 25.17 1.68 14.06
CA VAL A 200 23.91 1.71 13.30
C VAL A 200 24.14 1.31 11.84
N ARG A 201 25.16 1.90 11.20
CA ARG A 201 25.50 1.60 9.80
C ARG A 201 25.91 0.14 9.60
N GLU A 202 26.82 -0.36 10.42
CA GLU A 202 27.31 -1.73 10.33
C GLU A 202 26.16 -2.75 10.53
N GLU A 203 25.35 -2.56 11.56
CA GLU A 203 24.27 -3.48 11.87
C GLU A 203 23.13 -3.45 10.83
N VAL A 204 22.76 -2.28 10.32
CA VAL A 204 21.76 -2.17 9.25
C VAL A 204 22.28 -2.80 7.96
N ILE A 205 23.52 -2.58 7.57
CA ILE A 205 24.09 -3.20 6.37
C ILE A 205 24.13 -4.72 6.51
N SER A 206 24.63 -5.23 7.63
CA SER A 206 24.81 -6.67 7.82
C SER A 206 23.51 -7.44 8.10
N LYS A 207 22.60 -6.87 8.90
CA LYS A 207 21.39 -7.57 9.38
C LYS A 207 20.15 -7.28 8.55
N VAL A 208 20.13 -6.16 7.79
CA VAL A 208 18.96 -5.72 7.02
C VAL A 208 19.23 -5.72 5.52
N ILE A 209 20.25 -4.97 5.05
CA ILE A 209 20.46 -4.76 3.61
C ILE A 209 20.99 -6.04 2.94
N LYS A 210 22.10 -6.58 3.41
CA LYS A 210 22.70 -7.77 2.80
C LYS A 210 21.74 -8.94 2.69
N PRO A 211 20.99 -9.35 3.73
CA PRO A 211 20.06 -10.48 3.63
C PRO A 211 18.92 -10.30 2.61
N ILE A 212 18.61 -9.07 2.22
CA ILE A 212 17.54 -8.78 1.24
C ILE A 212 18.10 -8.57 -0.17
N CYS A 213 19.30 -8.02 -0.29
CA CYS A 213 19.85 -7.53 -1.56
C CYS A 213 21.01 -8.37 -2.12
N ASP A 214 21.48 -9.39 -1.40
CA ASP A 214 22.77 -10.09 -1.62
C ASP A 214 23.06 -10.46 -3.09
N ASN A 215 22.09 -11.02 -3.80
CA ASN A 215 22.24 -11.42 -5.20
C ASN A 215 22.27 -10.26 -6.21
N LEU A 216 22.00 -9.01 -5.77
CA LEU A 216 21.82 -7.83 -6.62
C LEU A 216 22.83 -6.74 -6.32
N ILE A 217 23.65 -6.89 -5.27
CA ILE A 217 24.71 -5.96 -4.87
C ILE A 217 26.08 -6.44 -5.34
N ASN A 218 27.01 -5.50 -5.47
CA ASN A 218 28.42 -5.77 -5.72
C ASN A 218 29.31 -4.66 -5.10
N ASP A 219 30.61 -4.71 -5.31
CA ASP A 219 31.57 -3.77 -4.72
C ASP A 219 31.32 -2.30 -5.09
N SER A 220 30.61 -2.03 -6.20
CA SER A 220 30.25 -0.67 -6.61
C SER A 220 28.94 -0.17 -6.02
N THR A 221 28.18 -1.02 -5.32
CA THR A 221 26.90 -0.65 -4.71
C THR A 221 27.11 0.27 -3.51
N LYS A 222 26.41 1.39 -3.50
CA LYS A 222 26.49 2.40 -2.43
C LYS A 222 25.46 2.12 -1.33
N PHE A 223 25.90 2.13 -0.08
CA PHE A 223 25.03 2.03 1.10
C PHE A 223 25.03 3.36 1.85
N LEU A 224 23.89 4.01 1.92
CA LEU A 224 23.66 5.27 2.59
C LEU A 224 22.73 5.02 3.81
N VAL A 225 23.32 4.68 4.94
CA VAL A 225 22.58 4.44 6.18
C VAL A 225 22.68 5.66 7.07
N ASN A 226 21.53 6.23 7.44
CA ASN A 226 21.41 7.48 8.18
C ASN A 226 22.42 8.52 7.68
N PRO A 227 22.31 8.98 6.41
CA PRO A 227 23.33 9.84 5.80
C PRO A 227 23.49 11.19 6.51
N THR A 228 22.44 11.69 7.16
CA THR A 228 22.47 12.92 8.00
C THR A 228 23.12 12.68 9.36
N GLY A 229 23.43 11.44 9.73
CA GLY A 229 23.98 11.03 11.00
C GLY A 229 22.89 10.68 12.03
N ARG A 230 22.42 11.64 12.81
CA ARG A 230 21.50 11.42 13.92
C ARG A 230 20.03 11.35 13.45
N PHE A 231 19.30 10.29 13.91
CA PHE A 231 17.85 10.17 13.72
C PHE A 231 17.21 9.62 15.01
N VAL A 232 17.25 10.40 16.08
CA VAL A 232 16.68 10.05 17.39
C VAL A 232 15.23 10.54 17.49
N ILE A 233 14.98 11.77 17.06
CA ILE A 233 13.62 12.32 16.98
C ILE A 233 12.99 11.82 15.69
N GLY A 234 11.90 11.08 15.80
CA GLY A 234 11.18 10.49 14.67
C GLY A 234 9.74 10.18 15.05
N GLY A 235 9.02 9.53 14.13
CA GLY A 235 7.60 9.29 14.29
C GLY A 235 6.80 10.59 14.39
N PRO A 236 5.62 10.58 15.05
CA PRO A 236 4.76 11.76 15.19
C PRO A 236 5.39 12.96 15.89
N VAL A 237 6.49 12.76 16.61
CA VAL A 237 7.24 13.86 17.23
C VAL A 237 8.10 14.61 16.22
N GLY A 238 8.59 13.91 15.23
CA GLY A 238 9.48 14.46 14.19
C GLY A 238 8.73 15.05 13.00
N ASP A 239 7.59 14.48 12.65
CA ASP A 239 6.82 14.89 11.45
C ASP A 239 5.33 14.58 11.62
N THR A 240 4.49 15.37 10.98
CA THR A 240 3.04 15.18 10.94
C THR A 240 2.67 14.15 9.90
N GLY A 241 1.83 13.16 10.28
CA GLY A 241 1.27 12.16 9.39
C GLY A 241 -0.18 12.40 9.04
N LEU A 242 -0.58 11.98 7.83
CA LEU A 242 -1.97 11.94 7.38
C LEU A 242 -2.23 10.67 6.57
N THR A 243 -3.48 10.18 6.63
CA THR A 243 -3.94 9.09 5.77
C THR A 243 -3.81 9.45 4.28
N GLY A 244 -3.32 8.51 3.47
CA GLY A 244 -3.24 8.66 2.03
C GLY A 244 -2.09 9.53 1.51
N ARG A 245 -1.04 9.76 2.28
CA ARG A 245 0.15 10.51 1.84
C ARG A 245 1.31 9.66 1.34
N LYS A 246 1.14 8.34 1.26
CA LYS A 246 2.16 7.40 0.75
C LYS A 246 1.63 6.54 -0.40
N ILE A 247 0.74 7.10 -1.22
CA ILE A 247 0.02 6.40 -2.29
C ILE A 247 0.94 5.76 -3.34
N ILE A 248 2.11 6.32 -3.59
CA ILE A 248 3.08 5.76 -4.54
C ILE A 248 3.81 4.55 -3.93
N ALA A 249 4.17 4.60 -2.66
CA ALA A 249 4.69 3.44 -1.93
C ALA A 249 3.60 2.36 -1.75
N ASP A 250 2.35 2.74 -1.60
CA ASP A 250 1.22 1.81 -1.49
C ASP A 250 0.99 1.00 -2.76
N THR A 251 1.44 1.48 -3.91
CA THR A 251 1.21 0.88 -5.23
C THR A 251 2.49 0.36 -5.86
N TYR A 252 3.04 1.03 -6.85
CA TYR A 252 4.11 0.48 -7.71
C TYR A 252 5.43 1.25 -7.62
N GLY A 253 5.60 2.14 -6.65
CA GLY A 253 6.84 2.91 -6.44
C GLY A 253 7.20 3.85 -7.59
N GLY A 254 6.19 4.30 -8.35
CA GLY A 254 6.35 5.20 -9.49
C GLY A 254 6.52 4.51 -10.84
N MET A 255 6.56 3.17 -10.90
CA MET A 255 6.69 2.44 -12.17
C MET A 255 5.36 2.40 -12.94
N GLY A 256 4.24 2.21 -12.27
CA GLY A 256 2.89 2.32 -12.82
C GLY A 256 2.30 3.71 -12.57
N ARG A 257 1.36 4.11 -13.43
CA ARG A 257 0.56 5.34 -13.25
C ARG A 257 -0.30 5.25 -11.99
N HIS A 258 -0.79 6.40 -11.53
CA HIS A 258 -1.65 6.50 -10.36
C HIS A 258 -2.77 7.50 -10.59
N GLY A 259 -3.99 7.15 -10.19
CA GLY A 259 -5.17 8.01 -10.35
C GLY A 259 -5.33 9.09 -9.27
N GLY A 260 -4.54 9.01 -8.19
CA GLY A 260 -4.55 9.99 -7.09
C GLY A 260 -5.36 9.57 -5.86
N GLY A 261 -6.27 8.57 -5.98
CA GLY A 261 -7.09 8.11 -4.86
C GLY A 261 -6.29 7.34 -3.81
N ALA A 262 -6.46 7.70 -2.53
CA ALA A 262 -5.93 6.95 -1.40
C ALA A 262 -6.81 5.72 -1.10
N PHE A 263 -6.22 4.69 -0.48
CA PHE A 263 -6.90 3.43 -0.16
C PHE A 263 -7.38 3.34 1.29
N SER A 264 -6.48 3.60 2.23
CA SER A 264 -6.73 3.38 3.67
C SER A 264 -7.93 4.18 4.17
N GLY A 265 -8.72 3.56 5.04
CA GLY A 265 -9.92 4.12 5.62
C GLY A 265 -11.17 4.08 4.74
N LYS A 266 -11.06 3.57 3.50
CA LYS A 266 -12.18 3.45 2.55
C LYS A 266 -12.68 2.02 2.48
N ASP A 267 -14.00 1.82 2.70
CA ASP A 267 -14.66 0.52 2.48
C ASP A 267 -14.70 0.16 0.98
N PRO A 268 -14.95 -1.12 0.62
CA PRO A 268 -14.83 -1.58 -0.76
C PRO A 268 -15.87 -1.00 -1.74
N SER A 269 -16.85 -0.25 -1.29
CA SER A 269 -17.74 0.49 -2.20
C SER A 269 -17.07 1.68 -2.89
N LYS A 270 -15.95 2.15 -2.35
CA LYS A 270 -15.15 3.23 -2.93
C LYS A 270 -14.25 2.63 -4.00
N VAL A 271 -14.53 2.98 -5.26
CA VAL A 271 -13.81 2.49 -6.44
C VAL A 271 -12.33 2.88 -6.44
N ASP A 272 -11.96 3.98 -5.78
CA ASP A 272 -10.56 4.34 -5.55
C ASP A 272 -9.73 3.16 -5.03
N ARG A 273 -10.30 2.38 -4.11
CA ARG A 273 -9.65 1.20 -3.53
C ARG A 273 -9.97 -0.06 -4.31
N SER A 274 -11.25 -0.39 -4.44
CA SER A 274 -11.68 -1.68 -4.99
C SER A 274 -11.31 -1.84 -6.46
N ALA A 275 -11.45 -0.81 -7.27
CA ALA A 275 -11.10 -0.88 -8.69
C ALA A 275 -9.58 -0.84 -8.92
N CYS A 276 -8.77 -0.20 -8.07
CA CYS A 276 -7.31 -0.39 -8.10
C CYS A 276 -6.91 -1.84 -7.80
N TYR A 277 -7.59 -2.51 -6.86
CA TYR A 277 -7.34 -3.92 -6.58
C TYR A 277 -7.77 -4.81 -7.75
N MET A 278 -8.89 -4.52 -8.41
CA MET A 278 -9.32 -5.24 -9.61
C MET A 278 -8.36 -4.98 -10.78
N ALA A 279 -7.96 -3.75 -11.02
CA ALA A 279 -6.98 -3.41 -12.07
C ALA A 279 -5.64 -4.14 -11.86
N ARG A 280 -5.17 -4.24 -10.59
CA ARG A 280 -4.01 -5.07 -10.24
C ARG A 280 -4.26 -6.54 -10.53
N TYR A 281 -5.42 -7.07 -10.15
CA TYR A 281 -5.79 -8.46 -10.40
C TYR A 281 -5.78 -8.80 -11.89
N ILE A 282 -6.34 -7.91 -12.72
CA ILE A 282 -6.35 -8.05 -14.19
C ILE A 282 -4.92 -8.02 -14.73
N ALA A 283 -4.15 -6.96 -14.44
CA ALA A 283 -2.78 -6.80 -14.94
C ALA A 283 -1.88 -7.99 -14.55
N LYS A 284 -2.02 -8.48 -13.31
CA LYS A 284 -1.27 -9.63 -12.81
C LYS A 284 -1.60 -10.92 -13.55
N ASN A 285 -2.88 -11.17 -13.84
CA ASN A 285 -3.30 -12.36 -14.61
C ASN A 285 -2.86 -12.30 -16.07
N ILE A 286 -2.86 -11.11 -16.70
CA ILE A 286 -2.32 -10.90 -18.05
C ILE A 286 -0.82 -11.25 -18.10
N VAL A 287 -0.02 -10.75 -17.17
CA VAL A 287 1.41 -11.06 -17.14
C VAL A 287 1.67 -12.52 -16.76
N ALA A 288 0.90 -13.07 -15.83
CA ALA A 288 1.02 -14.48 -15.43
C ALA A 288 0.64 -15.47 -16.53
N SER A 289 -0.24 -15.10 -17.48
CA SER A 289 -0.57 -15.92 -18.66
C SER A 289 0.59 -16.01 -19.66
N GLY A 290 1.54 -15.09 -19.57
CA GLY A 290 2.69 -14.99 -20.47
C GLY A 290 2.39 -14.32 -21.82
N ILE A 291 1.19 -13.73 -22.01
CA ILE A 291 0.89 -12.95 -23.24
C ILE A 291 1.59 -11.59 -23.27
N ALA A 292 1.99 -11.06 -22.13
CA ALA A 292 2.83 -9.87 -22.01
C ALA A 292 3.80 -10.01 -20.84
N SER A 293 4.96 -9.36 -20.88
CA SER A 293 5.89 -9.30 -19.75
C SER A 293 5.70 -8.07 -18.86
N LYS A 294 4.95 -7.08 -19.36
CA LYS A 294 4.50 -5.89 -18.62
C LYS A 294 3.07 -5.58 -19.01
N CYS A 295 2.28 -5.13 -18.06
CA CYS A 295 0.91 -4.73 -18.32
C CYS A 295 0.49 -3.65 -17.34
N GLU A 296 -0.12 -2.59 -17.84
CA GLU A 296 -0.87 -1.60 -17.09
C GLU A 296 -2.33 -1.62 -17.54
N VAL A 297 -3.24 -1.57 -16.58
CA VAL A 297 -4.70 -1.54 -16.83
C VAL A 297 -5.25 -0.28 -16.18
N GLN A 298 -5.99 0.51 -16.94
CA GLN A 298 -6.80 1.61 -16.42
C GLN A 298 -8.27 1.19 -16.40
N LEU A 299 -8.93 1.45 -15.28
CA LEU A 299 -10.38 1.43 -15.14
C LEU A 299 -10.84 2.85 -14.78
N ALA A 300 -11.88 3.36 -15.45
CA ALA A 300 -12.44 4.68 -15.13
C ALA A 300 -13.95 4.57 -14.91
N TYR A 301 -14.44 5.32 -13.92
CA TYR A 301 -15.86 5.30 -13.52
C TYR A 301 -16.45 6.70 -13.51
N ALA A 302 -17.79 6.75 -13.69
CA ALA A 302 -18.61 7.91 -13.42
C ALA A 302 -19.49 7.63 -12.20
N ILE A 303 -19.73 8.63 -11.37
CA ILE A 303 -20.59 8.51 -10.19
C ILE A 303 -21.99 7.98 -10.58
N GLY A 304 -22.50 7.01 -9.82
CA GLY A 304 -23.81 6.40 -10.05
C GLY A 304 -23.89 5.40 -11.20
N VAL A 305 -22.82 5.22 -12.00
CA VAL A 305 -22.76 4.29 -13.12
C VAL A 305 -22.03 3.02 -12.70
N ALA A 306 -22.58 1.84 -12.97
CA ALA A 306 -21.98 0.58 -12.57
C ALA A 306 -20.84 0.14 -13.50
N GLU A 307 -21.06 0.23 -14.82
CA GLU A 307 -20.06 -0.12 -15.80
C GLU A 307 -18.95 0.92 -15.88
N PRO A 308 -17.68 0.53 -16.00
CA PRO A 308 -16.61 1.47 -16.24
C PRO A 308 -16.84 2.22 -17.57
N VAL A 309 -16.64 3.53 -17.56
CA VAL A 309 -16.73 4.36 -18.77
C VAL A 309 -15.59 4.09 -19.74
N SER A 310 -14.46 3.60 -19.25
CA SER A 310 -13.36 3.09 -20.09
C SER A 310 -12.56 1.99 -19.39
N ILE A 311 -12.04 1.07 -20.20
CA ILE A 311 -11.02 0.10 -19.84
C ILE A 311 -9.91 0.27 -20.87
N MET A 312 -8.68 0.45 -20.44
CA MET A 312 -7.50 0.54 -21.30
C MET A 312 -6.43 -0.43 -20.81
N VAL A 313 -5.79 -1.12 -21.73
CA VAL A 313 -4.64 -1.98 -21.48
C VAL A 313 -3.43 -1.46 -22.25
N ASP A 314 -2.29 -1.34 -21.58
CA ASP A 314 -0.99 -0.99 -22.17
C ASP A 314 0.01 -2.09 -21.82
N THR A 315 0.51 -2.78 -22.80
CA THR A 315 1.51 -3.86 -22.64
C THR A 315 2.95 -3.35 -22.82
N PHE A 316 3.16 -2.07 -23.03
CA PHE A 316 4.48 -1.45 -23.25
C PHE A 316 5.26 -2.12 -24.39
N ASN A 317 4.57 -2.47 -25.48
CA ASN A 317 5.10 -3.20 -26.63
C ASN A 317 5.69 -4.60 -26.27
N THR A 318 5.25 -5.22 -25.17
CA THR A 318 5.65 -6.58 -24.80
C THR A 318 4.57 -7.62 -25.08
N GLY A 319 3.39 -7.18 -25.55
CA GLY A 319 2.25 -8.03 -25.87
C GLY A 319 2.52 -8.95 -27.07
N LYS A 320 2.05 -10.20 -26.98
CA LYS A 320 2.06 -11.19 -28.07
C LYS A 320 0.83 -11.12 -28.96
N ILE A 321 -0.20 -10.40 -28.49
CA ILE A 321 -1.45 -10.12 -29.22
C ILE A 321 -1.78 -8.64 -29.06
N ASP A 322 -2.65 -8.13 -29.94
CA ASP A 322 -3.05 -6.71 -29.93
C ASP A 322 -3.77 -6.34 -28.64
N GLU A 323 -3.51 -5.15 -28.12
CA GLU A 323 -4.08 -4.64 -26.87
C GLU A 323 -5.60 -4.56 -26.92
N GLU A 324 -6.20 -4.18 -28.06
CA GLU A 324 -7.66 -4.19 -28.28
C GLU A 324 -8.28 -5.58 -28.04
N LYS A 325 -7.58 -6.65 -28.43
CA LYS A 325 -8.03 -8.03 -28.19
C LYS A 325 -7.94 -8.37 -26.70
N ILE A 326 -6.89 -7.92 -26.01
CA ILE A 326 -6.75 -8.11 -24.56
C ILE A 326 -7.87 -7.36 -23.83
N GLU A 327 -8.18 -6.12 -24.22
CA GLU A 327 -9.29 -5.34 -23.64
C GLU A 327 -10.65 -6.03 -23.82
N ALA A 328 -10.91 -6.62 -24.98
CA ALA A 328 -12.13 -7.40 -25.23
C ALA A 328 -12.21 -8.61 -24.30
N GLN A 329 -11.11 -9.36 -24.16
CA GLN A 329 -11.02 -10.49 -23.22
C GLN A 329 -11.20 -10.05 -21.77
N VAL A 330 -10.64 -8.91 -21.35
CA VAL A 330 -10.82 -8.36 -20.00
C VAL A 330 -12.30 -8.13 -19.71
N ARG A 331 -13.06 -7.54 -20.65
CA ARG A 331 -14.51 -7.33 -20.51
C ARG A 331 -15.32 -8.61 -20.41
N GLU A 332 -14.85 -9.70 -21.04
CA GLU A 332 -15.51 -11.00 -21.00
C GLU A 332 -15.18 -11.78 -19.72
N ILE A 333 -13.92 -11.73 -19.27
CA ILE A 333 -13.42 -12.57 -18.17
C ILE A 333 -13.72 -11.98 -16.79
N PHE A 334 -13.73 -10.62 -16.65
CA PHE A 334 -13.81 -9.94 -15.37
C PHE A 334 -15.07 -9.07 -15.27
N ASP A 335 -15.81 -9.27 -14.19
CA ASP A 335 -16.85 -8.33 -13.80
C ASP A 335 -16.21 -7.12 -13.12
N THR A 336 -16.16 -6.01 -13.85
CA THR A 336 -15.57 -4.75 -13.40
C THR A 336 -16.57 -3.78 -12.80
N THR A 337 -17.83 -4.18 -12.59
CA THR A 337 -18.79 -3.41 -11.81
C THR A 337 -18.37 -3.33 -10.34
N PRO A 338 -18.72 -2.28 -9.59
CA PRO A 338 -18.37 -2.17 -8.17
C PRO A 338 -18.78 -3.40 -7.35
N LEU A 339 -19.97 -3.94 -7.60
CA LEU A 339 -20.45 -5.15 -6.93
C LEU A 339 -19.67 -6.40 -7.34
N GLY A 340 -19.45 -6.58 -8.65
CA GLY A 340 -18.67 -7.69 -9.19
C GLY A 340 -17.23 -7.72 -8.67
N ILE A 341 -16.59 -6.55 -8.51
CA ILE A 341 -15.27 -6.42 -7.90
C ILE A 341 -15.30 -6.89 -6.43
N ILE A 342 -16.26 -6.40 -5.65
CA ILE A 342 -16.41 -6.74 -4.23
C ILE A 342 -16.59 -8.25 -4.05
N GLU A 343 -17.42 -8.88 -4.87
CA GLU A 343 -17.69 -10.32 -4.83
C GLU A 343 -16.49 -11.15 -5.30
N THR A 344 -15.92 -10.81 -6.45
CA THR A 344 -14.75 -11.51 -7.04
C THR A 344 -13.57 -11.51 -6.08
N LEU A 345 -13.26 -10.36 -5.50
CA LEU A 345 -12.12 -10.20 -4.59
C LEU A 345 -12.47 -10.44 -3.11
N ARG A 346 -13.75 -10.73 -2.80
CA ARG A 346 -14.24 -11.04 -1.44
C ARG A 346 -13.85 -9.96 -0.44
N LEU A 347 -14.17 -8.70 -0.76
CA LEU A 347 -13.65 -7.53 -0.02
C LEU A 347 -14.44 -7.20 1.26
N LYS A 348 -15.62 -7.75 1.51
CA LYS A 348 -16.40 -7.51 2.74
C LYS A 348 -15.88 -8.34 3.92
N ARG A 349 -14.61 -8.18 4.25
CA ARG A 349 -13.92 -8.90 5.33
C ARG A 349 -12.89 -7.99 6.01
N PRO A 350 -12.51 -8.22 7.27
CA PRO A 350 -11.48 -7.44 7.97
C PRO A 350 -10.07 -7.84 7.49
N ILE A 351 -9.65 -7.31 6.35
CA ILE A 351 -8.39 -7.61 5.67
C ILE A 351 -7.50 -6.37 5.48
N TYR A 352 -7.98 -5.20 5.86
CA TYR A 352 -7.45 -3.91 5.41
C TYR A 352 -6.25 -3.43 6.23
N THR A 353 -6.23 -3.61 7.54
CA THR A 353 -5.09 -3.23 8.39
C THR A 353 -3.77 -3.83 7.89
N LYS A 354 -3.80 -5.07 7.35
CA LYS A 354 -2.62 -5.73 6.80
C LYS A 354 -2.09 -5.06 5.54
N THR A 355 -2.95 -4.37 4.79
CA THR A 355 -2.56 -3.68 3.54
C THR A 355 -1.96 -2.30 3.78
N ALA A 356 -2.22 -1.71 4.95
CA ALA A 356 -1.90 -0.33 5.26
C ALA A 356 -0.40 -0.02 5.43
N ALA A 357 0.46 -1.03 5.40
CA ALA A 357 1.92 -0.87 5.43
C ALA A 357 2.59 -1.87 4.49
N TYR A 358 3.75 -1.48 3.93
CA TYR A 358 4.58 -2.30 3.05
C TYR A 358 3.96 -2.64 1.69
N GLY A 359 3.08 -1.79 1.20
CA GLY A 359 2.40 -1.91 -0.09
C GLY A 359 1.13 -2.77 -0.06
N HIS A 360 0.16 -2.37 -0.86
CA HIS A 360 -1.10 -3.10 -1.06
C HIS A 360 -0.94 -4.25 -2.05
N PHE A 361 0.14 -4.23 -2.85
CA PHE A 361 0.38 -5.20 -3.92
C PHE A 361 1.71 -5.95 -3.72
N GLY A 362 1.86 -7.06 -4.46
CA GLY A 362 3.05 -7.92 -4.36
C GLY A 362 3.11 -8.76 -3.09
N ARG A 363 1.97 -9.08 -2.51
CA ARG A 363 1.82 -9.81 -1.25
C ARG A 363 1.32 -11.23 -1.50
N ASN A 364 1.84 -12.20 -0.73
CA ASN A 364 1.51 -13.62 -0.90
C ASN A 364 0.57 -14.17 0.18
N GLU A 365 0.15 -13.35 1.13
CA GLU A 365 -0.77 -13.76 2.19
C GLU A 365 -2.19 -14.01 1.63
N PRO A 366 -2.95 -14.97 2.17
CA PRO A 366 -4.25 -15.38 1.62
C PRO A 366 -5.30 -14.28 1.49
N ASP A 367 -5.18 -13.23 2.32
CA ASP A 367 -6.11 -12.11 2.36
C ASP A 367 -5.95 -11.12 1.20
N PHE A 368 -4.79 -11.14 0.53
CA PHE A 368 -4.52 -10.30 -0.65
C PHE A 368 -5.08 -10.95 -1.92
N THR A 369 -6.40 -10.91 -2.06
CA THR A 369 -7.13 -11.64 -3.11
C THR A 369 -6.84 -11.11 -4.51
N CYS A 370 -6.49 -9.83 -4.66
CA CYS A 370 -6.05 -9.23 -5.92
C CYS A 370 -4.70 -9.76 -6.43
N GLU A 371 -3.98 -10.51 -5.61
CA GLU A 371 -2.69 -11.12 -5.98
C GLU A 371 -2.83 -12.55 -6.54
N LYS A 372 -4.04 -13.10 -6.61
CA LYS A 372 -4.27 -14.43 -7.19
C LYS A 372 -4.13 -14.41 -8.71
N ILE A 373 -3.65 -15.53 -9.27
CA ILE A 373 -3.49 -15.71 -10.73
C ILE A 373 -4.51 -16.71 -11.31
N ALA A 374 -5.71 -16.78 -10.69
CA ALA A 374 -6.73 -17.79 -11.00
C ALA A 374 -7.34 -17.67 -12.42
N LYS A 375 -7.14 -16.53 -13.07
CA LYS A 375 -7.65 -16.23 -14.43
C LYS A 375 -6.58 -16.25 -15.52
N SER A 376 -5.32 -16.54 -15.18
CA SER A 376 -4.22 -16.54 -16.17
C SER A 376 -4.39 -17.57 -17.30
N GLY A 377 -5.07 -18.66 -17.06
CA GLY A 377 -5.41 -19.66 -18.08
C GLY A 377 -6.60 -19.29 -19.00
N SER A 378 -7.21 -18.12 -18.80
CA SER A 378 -8.35 -17.65 -19.60
C SER A 378 -7.94 -16.70 -20.75
N PHE A 379 -6.65 -16.31 -20.85
CA PHE A 379 -6.08 -15.46 -21.89
C PHE A 379 -5.43 -16.26 -23.01
#